data_ccabbf1364230f2761f3b0ec63895e8f
#
_entry.id   ccabbf1364230f2761f3b0ec63895e8f
#
_cell.length_a   1.000
_cell.length_b   1.000
_cell.length_c   1.000
_cell.angle_alpha   90.00
_cell.angle_beta   90.00
_cell.angle_gamma   90.00
#
_symmetry.space_group_name_H-M   'P 1'
#
loop_
_entity.id
_entity.type
_entity.pdbx_description
1 polymer ?
#
loop_
_entity_poly.entity_id
_entity_poly.type
_entity_poly.pdbx_seq_one_letter_code
_entity_poly.pdbx_strand_id
1 'polypeptide(L)'
;MEKIIYELMERVENKVNERYVLAKLKFVKSQNIGKENLKKLIEGFQNRDTINNIKKKIKMSPVSMDWYEKTEFDNFMDFFTRNLKETKLNEIKENSKNTKIIIPNECVIESIGKTSDMSSIIRLKKPTNTVIEDLKQVGVDDTYNFVNMKLYVSYYHNIHSPVSGKIVDLMPISKDLRIFGKNSLWIVKYNTKIGNVFLLLVGESTIQDFDFNIKTNQNVKIGDRIGNFNWGSQTVLLFKGDFEKIKIKKKNHYFFGEHIL
;
A
#
# COMPACT_ATOMS: atom_id res chain seq x y z
N MET A 1 -5.76 13.32 -7.72
CA MET A 1 -4.59 13.13 -8.60
C MET A 1 -3.58 14.25 -8.41
N GLU A 2 -3.97 15.51 -8.61
CA GLU A 2 -3.08 16.66 -8.45
C GLU A 2 -2.38 16.71 -7.08
N LYS A 3 -3.09 16.47 -6.00
CA LYS A 3 -2.54 16.53 -4.65
C LYS A 3 -1.50 15.46 -4.35
N ILE A 4 -1.61 14.30 -4.96
CA ILE A 4 -0.68 13.18 -4.74
C ILE A 4 0.57 13.33 -5.57
N ILE A 5 0.38 13.75 -6.80
CA ILE A 5 1.48 14.20 -7.63
C ILE A 5 2.17 15.36 -6.91
N TYR A 6 1.42 16.29 -6.37
CA TYR A 6 1.95 17.38 -5.55
C TYR A 6 2.72 16.88 -4.31
N GLU A 7 2.17 15.94 -3.55
CA GLU A 7 2.85 15.33 -2.40
C GLU A 7 4.09 14.51 -2.80
N LEU A 8 4.04 13.84 -3.95
CA LEU A 8 5.20 13.22 -4.57
C LEU A 8 6.25 14.25 -4.95
N MET A 9 5.84 15.36 -5.41
CA MET A 9 6.60 16.43 -6.02
C MET A 9 7.16 17.41 -5.02
N GLU A 10 6.42 17.79 -3.97
CA GLU A 10 6.97 18.46 -2.79
C GLU A 10 8.15 17.70 -2.16
N ARG A 11 8.25 16.40 -2.45
CA ARG A 11 9.31 15.54 -1.94
C ARG A 11 10.47 15.33 -2.91
N VAL A 12 10.25 15.56 -4.19
CA VAL A 12 11.27 15.40 -5.22
C VAL A 12 12.02 16.71 -5.52
N GLU A 13 11.57 17.85 -5.02
CA GLU A 13 12.15 19.19 -5.22
C GLU A 13 12.62 19.51 -6.67
N ASN A 14 12.07 18.82 -7.67
CA ASN A 14 12.48 19.00 -9.05
C ASN A 14 11.35 19.59 -9.90
N LYS A 15 11.14 20.90 -9.73
CA LYS A 15 10.05 21.65 -10.37
C LYS A 15 9.94 21.50 -11.90
N VAL A 16 10.99 21.10 -12.58
CA VAL A 16 10.98 20.95 -14.06
C VAL A 16 10.36 19.61 -14.45
N ASN A 17 10.80 18.51 -13.84
CA ASN A 17 10.19 17.19 -14.07
C ASN A 17 8.74 17.13 -13.57
N GLU A 18 8.46 17.85 -12.54
CA GLU A 18 7.17 18.09 -11.94
C GLU A 18 6.14 18.57 -12.96
N ARG A 19 6.38 19.74 -13.53
CA ARG A 19 5.49 20.35 -14.53
C ARG A 19 5.28 19.46 -15.74
N TYR A 20 6.31 18.73 -16.15
CA TYR A 20 6.25 17.84 -17.29
C TYR A 20 5.39 16.61 -17.01
N VAL A 21 5.56 15.96 -15.85
CA VAL A 21 4.74 14.82 -15.42
C VAL A 21 3.29 15.26 -15.21
N LEU A 22 3.04 16.40 -14.57
CA LEU A 22 1.70 16.98 -14.41
C LEU A 22 1.03 17.28 -15.75
N ALA A 23 1.74 17.93 -16.66
CA ALA A 23 1.22 18.26 -17.97
C ALA A 23 0.84 17.00 -18.77
N LYS A 24 1.68 15.96 -18.71
CA LYS A 24 1.38 14.71 -19.39
C LYS A 24 0.28 13.89 -18.72
N LEU A 25 0.20 13.89 -17.40
CA LEU A 25 -0.92 13.25 -16.71
C LEU A 25 -2.25 13.98 -16.98
N LYS A 26 -2.24 15.30 -17.07
CA LYS A 26 -3.42 16.08 -17.50
C LYS A 26 -3.81 15.73 -18.95
N PHE A 27 -2.84 15.61 -19.84
CA PHE A 27 -3.06 15.19 -21.23
C PHE A 27 -3.65 13.78 -21.31
N VAL A 28 -3.07 12.82 -20.61
CA VAL A 28 -3.57 11.44 -20.53
C VAL A 28 -5.00 11.38 -20.01
N LYS A 29 -5.31 12.17 -18.98
CA LYS A 29 -6.66 12.26 -18.41
C LYS A 29 -7.65 12.81 -19.42
N SER A 30 -7.26 13.81 -20.23
CA SER A 30 -8.10 14.41 -21.26
C SER A 30 -8.37 13.47 -22.44
N GLN A 31 -7.47 12.53 -22.72
CA GLN A 31 -7.54 11.62 -23.85
C GLN A 31 -8.24 10.29 -23.55
N ASN A 32 -8.73 10.08 -22.33
CA ASN A 32 -9.40 8.84 -21.91
C ASN A 32 -8.56 7.57 -22.20
N ILE A 33 -7.25 7.67 -22.06
CA ILE A 33 -6.28 6.61 -22.39
C ILE A 33 -6.46 5.42 -21.47
N GLY A 34 -6.53 4.22 -22.03
CA GLY A 34 -6.67 2.97 -21.28
C GLY A 34 -5.49 2.68 -20.34
N LYS A 35 -5.73 1.85 -19.32
CA LYS A 35 -4.79 1.52 -18.24
C LYS A 35 -3.40 1.12 -18.72
N GLU A 36 -3.32 0.27 -19.74
CA GLU A 36 -2.07 -0.26 -20.27
C GLU A 36 -1.21 0.84 -20.94
N ASN A 37 -1.85 1.71 -21.70
CA ASN A 37 -1.17 2.84 -22.30
C ASN A 37 -0.72 3.88 -21.27
N LEU A 38 -1.48 4.03 -20.17
CA LEU A 38 -1.07 4.86 -19.05
C LEU A 38 0.16 4.27 -18.35
N LYS A 39 0.19 2.94 -18.15
CA LYS A 39 1.34 2.23 -17.58
C LYS A 39 2.59 2.44 -18.45
N LYS A 40 2.50 2.19 -19.76
CA LYS A 40 3.58 2.44 -20.73
C LYS A 40 4.04 3.89 -20.75
N LEU A 41 3.11 4.82 -20.60
CA LEU A 41 3.43 6.25 -20.54
C LEU A 41 4.24 6.57 -19.27
N ILE A 42 3.84 6.05 -18.13
CA ILE A 42 4.54 6.25 -16.86
C ILE A 42 5.92 5.57 -16.89
N GLU A 43 5.99 4.36 -17.42
CA GLU A 43 7.27 3.66 -17.64
C GLU A 43 8.20 4.48 -18.54
N GLY A 44 7.68 5.09 -19.62
CA GLY A 44 8.44 5.96 -20.51
C GLY A 44 8.93 7.27 -19.88
N PHE A 45 8.34 7.71 -18.74
CA PHE A 45 8.81 8.88 -18.00
C PHE A 45 9.96 8.61 -17.06
N GLN A 46 10.24 7.34 -16.82
CA GLN A 46 11.08 6.90 -15.74
C GLN A 46 12.35 6.25 -16.29
N ASN A 47 13.06 7.06 -17.08
CA ASN A 47 14.39 6.67 -17.50
C ASN A 47 15.36 6.65 -16.28
N ARG A 48 16.55 6.10 -16.50
CA ARG A 48 17.61 5.93 -15.49
C ARG A 48 17.97 7.25 -14.78
N ASP A 49 17.91 8.37 -15.49
CA ASP A 49 18.22 9.70 -14.95
C ASP A 49 17.16 10.17 -13.96
N THR A 50 15.89 9.87 -14.23
CA THR A 50 14.80 10.17 -13.30
C THR A 50 14.97 9.40 -12.00
N ILE A 51 15.37 8.12 -12.04
CA ILE A 51 15.63 7.33 -10.84
C ILE A 51 16.80 7.86 -10.06
N ASN A 52 17.90 8.21 -10.73
CA ASN A 52 19.06 8.79 -10.07
C ASN A 52 18.74 10.15 -9.41
N ASN A 53 17.87 10.94 -10.04
CA ASN A 53 17.38 12.18 -9.47
C ASN A 53 16.42 11.93 -8.30
N ILE A 54 15.56 10.92 -8.37
CA ILE A 54 14.70 10.49 -7.28
C ILE A 54 15.54 10.00 -6.10
N LYS A 55 16.53 9.14 -6.34
CA LYS A 55 17.46 8.65 -5.30
C LYS A 55 18.19 9.80 -4.59
N LYS A 56 18.56 10.86 -5.29
CA LYS A 56 19.27 12.02 -4.72
C LYS A 56 18.37 12.95 -3.92
N LYS A 57 17.10 13.05 -4.25
CA LYS A 57 16.19 14.11 -3.77
C LYS A 57 15.06 13.65 -2.88
N ILE A 58 14.62 12.38 -3.00
CA ILE A 58 13.65 11.80 -2.08
C ILE A 58 14.41 11.33 -0.85
N LYS A 59 13.87 11.62 0.32
CA LYS A 59 14.30 10.97 1.54
C LYS A 59 14.11 9.46 1.34
N MET A 60 15.21 8.77 1.07
CA MET A 60 15.19 7.32 0.84
C MET A 60 14.58 6.64 2.06
N SER A 61 13.99 5.49 1.84
CA SER A 61 13.68 4.57 2.92
C SER A 61 14.89 4.49 3.87
N PRO A 62 14.71 4.52 5.19
CA PRO A 62 15.79 4.29 6.14
C PRO A 62 16.37 2.88 6.06
N VAL A 63 15.75 2.01 5.27
CA VAL A 63 16.16 0.63 5.07
C VAL A 63 17.38 0.56 4.13
N SER A 64 18.36 -0.24 4.50
CA SER A 64 19.56 -0.44 3.68
C SER A 64 19.22 -1.03 2.32
N MET A 65 19.83 -0.50 1.27
CA MET A 65 19.72 -1.05 -0.08
C MET A 65 20.29 -2.46 -0.19
N ASP A 66 21.18 -2.88 0.72
CA ASP A 66 21.74 -4.22 0.77
C ASP A 66 20.72 -5.33 1.06
N TRP A 67 19.52 -4.96 1.54
CA TRP A 67 18.43 -5.91 1.77
C TRP A 67 17.73 -6.34 0.48
N TYR A 68 17.92 -5.60 -0.62
CA TYR A 68 17.25 -5.87 -1.89
C TYR A 68 18.11 -6.70 -2.84
N GLU A 69 17.46 -7.44 -3.73
CA GLU A 69 18.12 -8.26 -4.76
C GLU A 69 18.96 -7.42 -5.70
N LYS A 70 18.48 -6.20 -6.00
CA LYS A 70 19.15 -5.21 -6.85
C LYS A 70 19.42 -3.92 -6.09
N THR A 71 20.56 -3.32 -6.33
CA THR A 71 20.94 -1.99 -5.84
C THR A 71 20.87 -0.92 -6.94
N GLU A 72 20.84 -1.34 -8.20
CA GLU A 72 20.63 -0.51 -9.38
C GLU A 72 19.39 -0.96 -10.13
N PHE A 73 18.69 -0.01 -10.74
CA PHE A 73 17.40 -0.22 -11.37
C PHE A 73 17.37 0.45 -12.75
N ASP A 74 16.77 -0.24 -13.72
CA ASP A 74 16.69 0.24 -15.10
C ASP A 74 15.61 1.31 -15.28
N ASN A 75 14.54 1.21 -14.49
CA ASN A 75 13.40 2.14 -14.53
C ASN A 75 12.75 2.23 -13.14
N PHE A 76 11.82 3.18 -13.00
CA PHE A 76 11.15 3.41 -11.73
C PHE A 76 10.32 2.22 -11.26
N MET A 77 9.67 1.49 -12.16
CA MET A 77 8.86 0.33 -11.76
C MET A 77 9.74 -0.78 -11.18
N ASP A 78 10.92 -1.01 -11.76
CA ASP A 78 11.92 -1.93 -11.23
C ASP A 78 12.38 -1.53 -9.81
N PHE A 79 12.54 -0.22 -9.56
CA PHE A 79 12.79 0.31 -8.21
C PHE A 79 11.58 0.18 -7.29
N PHE A 80 10.39 0.54 -7.77
CA PHE A 80 9.17 0.62 -6.97
C PHE A 80 8.72 -0.77 -6.49
N THR A 81 8.83 -1.77 -7.36
CA THR A 81 8.43 -3.16 -7.09
C THR A 81 9.62 -4.06 -6.70
N ARG A 82 10.76 -3.44 -6.31
CA ARG A 82 11.98 -4.17 -5.96
C ARG A 82 11.75 -5.28 -4.94
N ASN A 83 12.46 -6.39 -5.10
CA ASN A 83 12.36 -7.53 -4.19
C ASN A 83 13.41 -7.48 -3.09
N LEU A 84 13.05 -7.99 -1.92
CA LEU A 84 14.01 -8.31 -0.86
C LEU A 84 14.79 -9.57 -1.23
N LYS A 85 16.04 -9.64 -0.81
CA LYS A 85 16.81 -10.89 -0.84
C LYS A 85 16.09 -11.98 -0.05
N GLU A 86 16.14 -13.19 -0.55
CA GLU A 86 15.49 -14.33 0.11
C GLU A 86 15.97 -14.54 1.54
N THR A 87 17.27 -14.33 1.79
CA THR A 87 17.86 -14.40 3.14
C THR A 87 17.18 -13.42 4.10
N LYS A 88 16.95 -12.18 3.65
CA LYS A 88 16.27 -11.16 4.47
C LYS A 88 14.80 -11.47 4.68
N LEU A 89 14.14 -11.98 3.65
CA LEU A 89 12.75 -12.42 3.73
C LEU A 89 12.57 -13.54 4.76
N ASN A 90 13.47 -14.51 4.74
CA ASN A 90 13.47 -15.65 5.68
C ASN A 90 13.75 -15.19 7.12
N GLU A 91 14.70 -14.28 7.32
CA GLU A 91 14.97 -13.67 8.63
C GLU A 91 13.70 -12.99 9.20
N ILE A 92 13.02 -12.18 8.39
CA ILE A 92 11.79 -11.49 8.81
C ILE A 92 10.68 -12.50 9.15
N LYS A 93 10.48 -13.52 8.31
CA LYS A 93 9.49 -14.58 8.54
C LYS A 93 9.79 -15.35 9.83
N GLU A 94 11.04 -15.66 10.08
CA GLU A 94 11.47 -16.37 11.29
C GLU A 94 11.17 -15.54 12.55
N ASN A 95 11.53 -14.26 12.54
CA ASN A 95 11.26 -13.32 13.64
C ASN A 95 9.75 -13.12 13.88
N SER A 96 8.93 -13.36 12.87
CA SER A 96 7.47 -13.16 12.93
C SER A 96 6.69 -14.42 13.35
N LYS A 97 7.31 -15.57 13.48
CA LYS A 97 6.63 -16.87 13.73
C LYS A 97 5.69 -16.87 14.94
N ASN A 98 6.09 -16.17 16.02
CA ASN A 98 5.33 -16.13 17.27
C ASN A 98 4.46 -14.87 17.39
N THR A 99 4.38 -14.08 16.34
CA THR A 99 3.63 -12.83 16.30
C THR A 99 2.23 -13.10 15.74
N LYS A 100 1.24 -12.40 16.30
CA LYS A 100 -0.15 -12.53 15.83
C LYS A 100 -0.40 -11.70 14.58
N ILE A 101 0.15 -10.49 14.54
CA ILE A 101 -0.05 -9.52 13.47
C ILE A 101 1.25 -8.73 13.24
N ILE A 102 1.63 -8.59 11.99
CA ILE A 102 2.79 -7.79 11.57
C ILE A 102 2.41 -6.66 10.61
N ILE A 103 3.31 -5.72 10.45
CA ILE A 103 3.25 -4.69 9.40
C ILE A 103 3.40 -5.38 8.03
N PRO A 104 2.46 -5.19 7.08
CA PRO A 104 2.44 -5.90 5.79
C PRO A 104 3.40 -5.33 4.73
N ASN A 105 3.91 -4.12 4.92
CA ASN A 105 4.73 -3.37 3.96
C ASN A 105 5.51 -2.27 4.67
N GLU A 106 6.47 -1.64 4.01
CA GLU A 106 7.13 -0.46 4.57
C GLU A 106 6.17 0.74 4.58
N CYS A 107 6.03 1.41 5.74
CA CYS A 107 5.04 2.46 5.90
C CYS A 107 5.38 3.46 7.00
N VAL A 108 4.64 4.58 6.99
CA VAL A 108 4.45 5.44 8.15
C VAL A 108 3.03 5.25 8.69
N ILE A 109 2.88 5.10 9.98
CA ILE A 109 1.56 5.01 10.59
C ILE A 109 0.91 6.39 10.61
N GLU A 110 -0.18 6.56 9.85
CA GLU A 110 -0.93 7.81 9.84
C GLU A 110 -1.92 7.91 11.00
N SER A 111 -2.62 6.82 11.28
CA SER A 111 -3.58 6.76 12.38
C SER A 111 -3.81 5.34 12.87
N ILE A 112 -4.21 5.25 14.13
CA ILE A 112 -4.60 4.03 14.82
C ILE A 112 -5.86 4.37 15.61
N GLY A 113 -6.84 3.48 15.65
CA GLY A 113 -8.09 3.70 16.38
C GLY A 113 -9.03 2.52 16.31
N LYS A 114 -10.25 2.74 16.78
CA LYS A 114 -11.36 1.80 16.62
C LYS A 114 -12.21 2.17 15.39
N THR A 115 -12.84 1.18 14.79
CA THR A 115 -13.69 1.41 13.60
C THR A 115 -14.89 2.30 13.89
N SER A 116 -15.36 2.39 15.13
CA SER A 116 -16.33 3.40 15.56
C SER A 116 -15.94 4.84 15.22
N ASP A 117 -14.62 5.13 15.22
CA ASP A 117 -14.06 6.46 14.98
C ASP A 117 -13.51 6.63 13.55
N MET A 118 -13.67 5.59 12.72
CA MET A 118 -13.00 5.49 11.41
C MET A 118 -13.45 6.59 10.43
N SER A 119 -14.66 7.11 10.55
CA SER A 119 -15.20 8.19 9.71
C SER A 119 -14.37 9.47 9.75
N SER A 120 -13.73 9.74 10.90
CA SER A 120 -12.89 10.92 11.10
C SER A 120 -11.43 10.72 10.66
N ILE A 121 -11.01 9.48 10.37
CA ILE A 121 -9.60 9.09 10.39
C ILE A 121 -9.08 8.62 9.04
N ILE A 122 -9.90 7.95 8.24
CA ILE A 122 -9.50 7.58 6.88
C ILE A 122 -9.87 8.72 5.93
N ARG A 123 -8.92 9.58 5.66
CA ARG A 123 -9.01 10.53 4.55
C ARG A 123 -8.84 9.80 3.22
N LEU A 124 -9.79 8.93 2.91
CA LEU A 124 -10.01 8.55 1.53
C LEU A 124 -10.56 9.78 0.82
N LYS A 125 -10.13 10.05 -0.40
CA LYS A 125 -10.65 11.15 -1.24
C LYS A 125 -12.13 10.98 -1.65
N LYS A 126 -12.88 10.14 -0.95
CA LYS A 126 -14.30 9.83 -1.13
C LYS A 126 -15.10 10.05 0.13
N PRO A 127 -16.42 10.21 0.01
CA PRO A 127 -17.30 10.20 1.18
C PRO A 127 -17.04 8.92 1.98
N THR A 128 -16.49 9.08 3.15
CA THR A 128 -16.05 8.01 4.06
C THR A 128 -17.21 7.06 4.41
N ASN A 129 -18.43 7.55 4.37
CA ASN A 129 -19.64 6.80 4.70
C ASN A 129 -19.85 5.58 3.79
N THR A 130 -19.59 5.71 2.48
CA THR A 130 -19.78 4.59 1.53
C THR A 130 -18.81 3.45 1.80
N VAL A 131 -17.55 3.75 2.14
CA VAL A 131 -16.55 2.73 2.45
C VAL A 131 -16.90 2.01 3.76
N ILE A 132 -17.43 2.72 4.75
CA ILE A 132 -17.84 2.14 6.02
C ILE A 132 -19.04 1.21 5.82
N GLU A 133 -20.01 1.60 5.00
CA GLU A 133 -21.15 0.75 4.65
C GLU A 133 -20.71 -0.53 3.93
N ASP A 134 -19.80 -0.42 2.96
CA ASP A 134 -19.22 -1.56 2.25
C ASP A 134 -18.45 -2.47 3.21
N LEU A 135 -17.71 -1.92 4.18
CA LEU A 135 -17.01 -2.67 5.21
C LEU A 135 -17.97 -3.41 6.14
N LYS A 136 -19.09 -2.79 6.51
CA LYS A 136 -20.14 -3.44 7.31
C LYS A 136 -20.75 -4.64 6.56
N GLN A 137 -20.97 -4.51 5.25
CA GLN A 137 -21.49 -5.62 4.43
C GLN A 137 -20.55 -6.83 4.39
N VAL A 138 -19.23 -6.63 4.47
CA VAL A 138 -18.24 -7.74 4.50
C VAL A 138 -17.95 -8.26 5.91
N GLY A 139 -18.63 -7.70 6.94
CA GLY A 139 -18.58 -8.16 8.32
C GLY A 139 -17.60 -7.42 9.23
N VAL A 140 -17.22 -6.20 8.89
CA VAL A 140 -16.50 -5.29 9.80
C VAL A 140 -17.54 -4.55 10.64
N ASP A 141 -17.45 -4.67 11.96
CA ASP A 141 -18.28 -3.95 12.93
C ASP A 141 -17.47 -2.92 13.72
N ASP A 142 -18.11 -2.21 14.62
CA ASP A 142 -17.50 -1.14 15.41
C ASP A 142 -16.50 -1.65 16.48
N THR A 143 -16.33 -2.96 16.61
CA THR A 143 -15.40 -3.58 17.59
C THR A 143 -14.00 -3.84 17.02
N TYR A 144 -13.80 -3.58 15.73
CA TYR A 144 -12.47 -3.71 15.14
C TYR A 144 -11.55 -2.56 15.52
N ASN A 145 -10.27 -2.87 15.64
CA ASN A 145 -9.19 -1.88 15.60
C ASN A 145 -8.77 -1.66 14.16
N PHE A 146 -8.30 -0.47 13.85
CA PHE A 146 -7.67 -0.20 12.56
C PHE A 146 -6.28 0.39 12.73
N VAL A 147 -5.43 0.09 11.77
CA VAL A 147 -4.11 0.70 11.57
C VAL A 147 -4.06 1.21 10.15
N ASN A 148 -3.95 2.53 9.99
CA ASN A 148 -3.83 3.19 8.70
C ASN A 148 -2.37 3.50 8.41
N MET A 149 -1.88 2.97 7.30
CA MET A 149 -0.48 2.95 6.90
C MET A 149 -0.31 3.62 5.54
N LYS A 150 0.57 4.62 5.48
CA LYS A 150 0.91 5.32 4.23
C LYS A 150 2.28 4.90 3.77
N LEU A 151 2.38 4.57 2.48
CA LEU A 151 3.66 4.29 1.84
C LEU A 151 4.13 5.52 1.08
N TYR A 152 5.42 5.79 1.16
CA TYR A 152 6.05 6.80 0.35
C TYR A 152 6.71 6.17 -0.87
N VAL A 153 6.87 6.94 -1.94
CA VAL A 153 7.40 6.46 -3.23
C VAL A 153 8.73 5.72 -3.13
N SER A 154 9.57 6.12 -2.18
CA SER A 154 10.86 5.48 -1.94
C SER A 154 10.76 4.18 -1.14
N TYR A 155 9.60 3.87 -0.57
CA TYR A 155 9.42 2.72 0.29
C TYR A 155 9.31 1.40 -0.49
N TYR A 156 9.35 0.31 0.23
CA TYR A 156 9.12 -1.02 -0.28
C TYR A 156 7.63 -1.25 -0.53
N HIS A 157 7.26 -1.56 -1.79
CA HIS A 157 5.86 -1.61 -2.23
C HIS A 157 5.29 -3.01 -2.43
N ASN A 158 6.08 -4.07 -2.15
CA ASN A 158 5.49 -5.39 -2.04
C ASN A 158 4.64 -5.48 -0.78
N ILE A 159 3.60 -6.29 -0.85
CA ILE A 159 2.62 -6.50 0.21
C ILE A 159 2.75 -7.93 0.69
N HIS A 160 2.86 -8.09 1.99
CA HIS A 160 2.96 -9.40 2.64
C HIS A 160 1.75 -9.67 3.52
N SER A 161 1.44 -10.95 3.74
CA SER A 161 0.37 -11.32 4.63
C SER A 161 0.67 -10.86 6.06
N PRO A 162 -0.19 -10.02 6.66
CA PRO A 162 0.03 -9.56 8.03
C PRO A 162 -0.25 -10.64 9.07
N VAL A 163 -0.89 -11.73 8.67
CA VAL A 163 -1.36 -12.81 9.54
C VAL A 163 -1.20 -14.17 8.86
N SER A 164 -1.19 -15.25 9.65
CA SER A 164 -1.38 -16.60 9.11
C SER A 164 -2.86 -16.94 9.11
N GLY A 165 -3.37 -17.46 8.00
CA GLY A 165 -4.78 -17.83 7.87
C GLY A 165 -5.18 -18.24 6.47
N LYS A 166 -6.48 -18.41 6.27
CA LYS A 166 -7.08 -18.69 4.97
C LYS A 166 -7.63 -17.40 4.38
N ILE A 167 -7.26 -17.09 3.15
CA ILE A 167 -7.90 -16.01 2.39
C ILE A 167 -9.30 -16.46 2.01
N VAL A 168 -10.32 -15.87 2.61
CA VAL A 168 -11.71 -16.22 2.35
C VAL A 168 -12.32 -15.34 1.29
N ASP A 169 -11.78 -14.14 1.10
CA ASP A 169 -12.23 -13.24 0.07
C ASP A 169 -11.13 -12.31 -0.44
N LEU A 170 -11.22 -11.98 -1.73
CA LEU A 170 -10.35 -11.03 -2.42
C LEU A 170 -11.25 -10.24 -3.37
N MET A 171 -11.72 -9.08 -2.94
CA MET A 171 -12.74 -8.35 -3.66
C MET A 171 -12.39 -6.87 -3.86
N PRO A 172 -12.74 -6.29 -5.01
CA PRO A 172 -12.73 -4.84 -5.16
C PRO A 172 -13.92 -4.25 -4.39
N ILE A 173 -13.68 -3.20 -3.62
CA ILE A 173 -14.76 -2.38 -3.07
C ILE A 173 -15.22 -1.41 -4.14
N SER A 174 -16.54 -1.45 -4.41
CA SER A 174 -17.28 -0.56 -5.30
C SER A 174 -16.96 -0.68 -6.80
N LYS A 175 -17.98 -1.10 -7.54
CA LYS A 175 -17.99 -1.11 -9.01
C LYS A 175 -18.10 0.29 -9.64
N ASP A 176 -18.43 1.31 -8.86
CA ASP A 176 -18.78 2.66 -9.34
C ASP A 176 -17.78 3.73 -8.91
N LEU A 177 -16.51 3.47 -9.14
CA LEU A 177 -15.41 4.41 -8.87
C LEU A 177 -15.26 5.49 -9.96
N ARG A 178 -16.37 5.93 -10.59
CA ARG A 178 -16.33 6.83 -11.75
C ARG A 178 -16.24 8.32 -11.46
N ILE A 179 -16.23 8.75 -10.21
CA ILE A 179 -16.25 10.18 -9.89
C ILE A 179 -14.93 10.59 -9.24
N PHE A 180 -14.13 11.34 -9.99
CA PHE A 180 -12.93 12.08 -9.58
C PHE A 180 -11.91 11.33 -8.70
N GLY A 181 -10.89 10.81 -9.35
CA GLY A 181 -9.80 10.11 -8.72
C GLY A 181 -10.23 8.68 -8.33
N LYS A 182 -10.10 7.78 -9.27
CA LYS A 182 -10.40 6.35 -9.11
C LYS A 182 -9.33 5.71 -8.21
N ASN A 183 -9.48 5.81 -6.90
CA ASN A 183 -8.73 4.93 -6.04
C ASN A 183 -9.28 3.52 -6.23
N SER A 184 -8.45 2.59 -6.69
CA SER A 184 -8.80 1.20 -6.58
C SER A 184 -8.70 0.81 -5.11
N LEU A 185 -9.76 0.28 -4.59
CA LEU A 185 -9.81 -0.22 -3.22
C LEU A 185 -10.11 -1.70 -3.28
N TRP A 186 -9.20 -2.50 -2.72
CA TRP A 186 -9.36 -3.94 -2.60
C TRP A 186 -9.38 -4.36 -1.13
N ILE A 187 -10.18 -5.36 -0.83
CA ILE A 187 -10.17 -6.03 0.47
C ILE A 187 -9.61 -7.43 0.29
N VAL A 188 -8.62 -7.76 1.13
CA VAL A 188 -8.21 -9.14 1.39
C VAL A 188 -8.77 -9.52 2.76
N LYS A 189 -9.70 -10.47 2.79
CA LYS A 189 -10.30 -10.98 4.02
C LYS A 189 -9.64 -12.30 4.40
N TYR A 190 -9.16 -12.37 5.63
CA TYR A 190 -8.53 -13.55 6.21
C TYR A 190 -9.43 -14.15 7.29
N ASN A 191 -9.57 -15.48 7.28
CA ASN A 191 -10.04 -16.25 8.43
C ASN A 191 -8.82 -16.77 9.19
N THR A 192 -8.67 -16.36 10.44
CA THR A 192 -7.48 -16.61 11.24
C THR A 192 -7.84 -17.17 12.64
N LYS A 193 -6.84 -17.59 13.39
CA LYS A 193 -7.03 -18.02 14.79
C LYS A 193 -7.48 -16.88 15.73
N ILE A 194 -7.27 -15.62 15.33
CA ILE A 194 -7.70 -14.44 16.10
C ILE A 194 -9.00 -13.82 15.58
N GLY A 195 -9.73 -14.55 14.72
CA GLY A 195 -10.93 -14.08 14.04
C GLY A 195 -10.64 -13.55 12.64
N ASN A 196 -11.63 -12.89 12.05
CA ASN A 196 -11.46 -12.28 10.74
C ASN A 196 -10.52 -11.07 10.82
N VAL A 197 -9.59 -11.00 9.87
CA VAL A 197 -8.70 -9.86 9.66
C VAL A 197 -8.92 -9.36 8.24
N PHE A 198 -8.92 -8.04 8.06
CA PHE A 198 -9.10 -7.42 6.75
C PHE A 198 -7.91 -6.53 6.45
N LEU A 199 -7.36 -6.67 5.26
CA LEU A 199 -6.35 -5.79 4.73
C LEU A 199 -6.94 -5.03 3.55
N LEU A 200 -7.13 -3.73 3.72
CA LEU A 200 -7.57 -2.84 2.66
C LEU A 200 -6.33 -2.32 1.93
N LEU A 201 -6.36 -2.45 0.63
CA LEU A 201 -5.33 -1.95 -0.28
C LEU A 201 -5.91 -0.79 -1.06
N VAL A 202 -5.38 0.40 -0.82
CA VAL A 202 -5.85 1.63 -1.46
C VAL A 202 -4.82 2.07 -2.48
N GLY A 203 -5.15 1.89 -3.75
CA GLY A 203 -4.36 2.39 -4.87
C GLY A 203 -4.59 3.87 -5.13
N GLU A 204 -3.71 4.46 -5.89
CA GLU A 204 -3.84 5.84 -6.28
C GLU A 204 -4.70 5.99 -7.54
N SER A 205 -5.28 7.17 -7.72
CA SER A 205 -6.28 7.45 -8.74
C SER A 205 -5.80 7.37 -10.21
N THR A 206 -4.53 7.12 -10.44
CA THR A 206 -3.95 7.08 -11.79
C THR A 206 -3.70 5.68 -12.31
N ILE A 207 -3.39 4.73 -11.43
CA ILE A 207 -3.11 3.34 -11.79
C ILE A 207 -3.77 2.45 -10.76
N GLN A 208 -4.68 1.62 -11.22
CA GLN A 208 -5.47 0.73 -10.37
C GLN A 208 -4.82 -0.64 -10.21
N ASP A 209 -3.50 -0.74 -10.33
CA ASP A 209 -2.89 -2.04 -10.47
C ASP A 209 -2.28 -2.49 -9.16
N PHE A 210 -2.90 -3.53 -8.66
CA PHE A 210 -2.29 -4.46 -7.72
C PHE A 210 -2.02 -5.74 -8.48
N ASP A 211 -0.80 -6.23 -8.42
CA ASP A 211 -0.51 -7.58 -8.86
C ASP A 211 -0.66 -8.50 -7.65
N PHE A 212 -1.65 -9.39 -7.72
CA PHE A 212 -1.88 -10.35 -6.66
C PHE A 212 -1.22 -11.69 -6.96
N ASN A 213 -0.51 -12.23 -5.96
CA ASN A 213 0.10 -13.56 -6.01
C ASN A 213 -0.76 -14.60 -5.27
N ILE A 214 -1.99 -14.23 -4.94
CA ILE A 214 -2.91 -15.01 -4.12
C ILE A 214 -4.27 -15.16 -4.80
N LYS A 215 -5.02 -16.13 -4.32
CA LYS A 215 -6.42 -16.37 -4.72
C LYS A 215 -7.28 -16.72 -3.50
N THR A 216 -8.58 -16.56 -3.67
CA THR A 216 -9.57 -16.99 -2.68
C THR A 216 -9.42 -18.48 -2.35
N ASN A 217 -9.62 -18.83 -1.10
CA ASN A 217 -9.45 -20.17 -0.52
C ASN A 217 -8.00 -20.64 -0.34
N GLN A 218 -7.00 -19.81 -0.60
CA GLN A 218 -5.61 -20.12 -0.34
C GLN A 218 -5.25 -19.92 1.14
N ASN A 219 -4.46 -20.86 1.69
CA ASN A 219 -3.81 -20.68 2.97
C ASN A 219 -2.51 -19.87 2.79
N VAL A 220 -2.29 -18.93 3.67
CA VAL A 220 -1.07 -18.12 3.72
C VAL A 220 -0.48 -18.14 5.13
N LYS A 221 0.83 -18.01 5.19
CA LYS A 221 1.57 -17.79 6.44
C LYS A 221 1.86 -16.29 6.59
N ILE A 222 2.02 -15.87 7.83
CA ILE A 222 2.51 -14.53 8.14
C ILE A 222 3.82 -14.25 7.38
N GLY A 223 3.91 -13.10 6.73
CA GLY A 223 5.07 -12.73 5.93
C GLY A 223 5.10 -13.27 4.49
N ASP A 224 4.16 -14.13 4.07
CA ASP A 224 4.08 -14.54 2.66
C ASP A 224 3.74 -13.35 1.78
N ARG A 225 4.44 -13.22 0.65
CA ARG A 225 4.13 -12.17 -0.33
C ARG A 225 2.76 -12.44 -0.95
N ILE A 226 1.86 -11.46 -0.85
CA ILE A 226 0.50 -11.55 -1.39
C ILE A 226 0.30 -10.70 -2.65
N GLY A 227 1.22 -9.80 -2.93
CA GLY A 227 1.18 -8.96 -4.12
C GLY A 227 2.12 -7.76 -4.02
N ASN A 228 1.88 -6.79 -4.87
CA ASN A 228 2.55 -5.49 -4.83
C ASN A 228 1.63 -4.37 -5.34
N PHE A 229 1.95 -3.15 -4.92
CA PHE A 229 1.42 -1.96 -5.56
C PHE A 229 2.24 -1.66 -6.82
N ASN A 230 1.55 -1.31 -7.90
CA ASN A 230 2.19 -0.77 -9.10
C ASN A 230 2.27 0.76 -9.06
N TRP A 231 1.38 1.40 -8.28
CA TRP A 231 1.42 2.85 -8.06
C TRP A 231 0.57 3.28 -6.89
N GLY A 232 1.02 4.35 -6.18
CA GLY A 232 0.35 4.92 -5.03
C GLY A 232 0.23 3.92 -3.90
N SER A 233 -0.04 4.34 -2.66
CA SER A 233 -0.17 3.27 -1.71
C SER A 233 -0.56 3.71 -0.32
N GLN A 234 -1.64 3.13 0.10
CA GLN A 234 -2.09 3.17 1.48
C GLN A 234 -2.64 1.78 1.81
N THR A 235 -2.33 1.28 2.96
CA THR A 235 -2.93 0.06 3.50
C THR A 235 -3.67 0.37 4.78
N VAL A 236 -4.81 -0.29 4.98
CA VAL A 236 -5.53 -0.23 6.25
C VAL A 236 -5.76 -1.65 6.74
N LEU A 237 -5.24 -1.96 7.91
CA LEU A 237 -5.42 -3.24 8.55
C LEU A 237 -6.52 -3.14 9.60
N LEU A 238 -7.49 -4.06 9.54
CA LEU A 238 -8.60 -4.15 10.49
C LEU A 238 -8.55 -5.52 11.19
N PHE A 239 -8.61 -5.50 12.52
CA PHE A 239 -8.54 -6.72 13.31
C PHE A 239 -9.22 -6.55 14.68
N LYS A 240 -9.67 -7.67 15.26
CA LYS A 240 -10.17 -7.70 16.64
C LYS A 240 -9.03 -7.96 17.61
N GLY A 241 -9.05 -7.31 18.75
CA GLY A 241 -8.06 -7.50 19.79
C GLY A 241 -8.04 -6.36 20.81
N ASP A 242 -7.21 -6.53 21.81
CA ASP A 242 -7.02 -5.52 22.84
C ASP A 242 -6.23 -4.33 22.27
N PHE A 243 -6.86 -3.18 22.23
CA PHE A 243 -6.28 -1.95 21.67
C PHE A 243 -5.00 -1.52 22.41
N GLU A 244 -4.97 -1.72 23.73
CA GLU A 244 -3.83 -1.32 24.58
C GLU A 244 -2.57 -2.16 24.32
N LYS A 245 -2.72 -3.31 23.66
CA LYS A 245 -1.60 -4.18 23.28
C LYS A 245 -0.96 -3.83 21.96
N ILE A 246 -1.46 -2.82 21.25
CA ILE A 246 -0.90 -2.35 19.99
C ILE A 246 0.45 -1.67 20.26
N LYS A 247 1.53 -2.21 19.71
CA LYS A 247 2.92 -1.77 19.98
C LYS A 247 3.39 -0.63 19.09
N ILE A 248 2.71 -0.37 17.99
CA ILE A 248 3.10 0.65 17.01
C ILE A 248 2.60 2.04 17.41
N LYS A 249 3.30 3.08 16.95
CA LYS A 249 2.99 4.48 17.26
C LYS A 249 2.74 5.29 16.00
N LYS A 250 1.78 6.21 16.08
CA LYS A 250 1.45 7.16 15.04
C LYS A 250 2.68 8.01 14.65
N LYS A 251 2.81 8.33 13.38
CA LYS A 251 3.89 9.10 12.74
C LYS A 251 5.26 8.42 12.71
N ASN A 252 5.39 7.21 13.25
CA ASN A 252 6.62 6.45 13.14
C ASN A 252 6.67 5.68 11.82
N HIS A 253 7.88 5.50 11.34
CA HIS A 253 8.21 4.61 10.23
C HIS A 253 8.34 3.18 10.77
N TYR A 254 7.81 2.24 10.00
CA TYR A 254 7.91 0.81 10.24
C TYR A 254 8.25 0.08 8.94
N PHE A 255 8.98 -1.02 9.09
CA PHE A 255 9.26 -1.90 7.97
C PHE A 255 8.36 -3.15 8.02
N PHE A 256 8.27 -3.83 6.88
CA PHE A 256 7.60 -5.11 6.77
C PHE A 256 8.13 -6.11 7.81
N GLY A 257 7.23 -6.79 8.49
CA GLY A 257 7.56 -7.81 9.49
C GLY A 257 7.61 -7.30 10.94
N GLU A 258 7.62 -5.97 11.16
CA GLU A 258 7.57 -5.45 12.53
C GLU A 258 6.21 -5.74 13.19
N HIS A 259 6.22 -5.96 14.51
CA HIS A 259 5.09 -6.49 15.24
C HIS A 259 4.05 -5.41 15.57
N ILE A 260 2.78 -5.70 15.28
CA ILE A 260 1.63 -4.89 15.71
C ILE A 260 1.09 -5.41 17.04
N LEU A 261 0.91 -6.73 17.13
CA LEU A 261 0.41 -7.44 18.32
C LEU A 261 1.31 -8.62 18.66
#